data_732a1fd38d9ba939322237db48ad0194
#
_entry.id   732a1fd38d9ba939322237db48ad0194
#
_cell.length_a   1.000
_cell.length_b   1.000
_cell.length_c   1.000
_cell.angle_alpha   90.00
_cell.angle_beta   90.00
_cell.angle_gamma   90.00
#
_symmetry.space_group_name_H-M   'P 1'
#
loop_
_entity.id
_entity.type
_entity.pdbx_description
1 polymer ?
#
loop_
_entity_poly.entity_id
_entity_poly.type
_entity_poly.pdbx_seq_one_letter_code
_entity_poly.pdbx_strand_id
1 'polypeptide(L)'
;VLNLFIESGYKLVSSDYEFGKDYYYSADEAKNNFTIHLTRDLIIIDPTNPDSPAYGSEDYIKEVIQEIQYVFENGSTAAESNKQNIKFTAYGVVDKTTGKYVVLDENGKIVVDENKQPIEGTLTWKADITDPKFAEVISPTLAGYTADKTWVSGSSVTENTPNKVIVVTYTANAANAEIIY
;
A
#
# COMPACT_ATOMS: atom_id res chain seq x y z
N VAL A 1 -24.03 -29.35 -5.85
CA VAL A 1 -22.66 -29.45 -6.46
C VAL A 1 -22.13 -28.05 -6.81
N LEU A 2 -22.85 -27.23 -7.62
CA LEU A 2 -22.35 -25.90 -8.02
C LEU A 2 -22.03 -25.00 -6.81
N ASN A 3 -22.87 -24.97 -5.79
CA ASN A 3 -22.62 -24.16 -4.58
C ASN A 3 -21.31 -24.51 -3.88
N LEU A 4 -20.90 -25.78 -3.89
CA LEU A 4 -19.63 -26.18 -3.32
C LEU A 4 -18.43 -25.54 -4.04
N PHE A 5 -18.51 -25.41 -5.38
CA PHE A 5 -17.46 -24.74 -6.15
C PHE A 5 -17.45 -23.23 -5.89
N ILE A 6 -18.64 -22.60 -5.79
CA ILE A 6 -18.75 -21.17 -5.47
C ILE A 6 -18.18 -20.89 -4.07
N GLU A 7 -18.52 -21.71 -3.06
CA GLU A 7 -17.98 -21.61 -1.71
C GLU A 7 -16.46 -21.88 -1.67
N SER A 8 -15.96 -22.67 -2.62
CA SER A 8 -14.51 -22.93 -2.79
C SER A 8 -13.77 -21.86 -3.61
N GLY A 9 -14.41 -20.74 -3.93
CA GLY A 9 -13.77 -19.61 -4.60
C GLY A 9 -13.80 -19.65 -6.12
N TYR A 10 -14.75 -20.39 -6.71
CA TYR A 10 -15.01 -20.35 -8.16
C TYR A 10 -16.26 -19.54 -8.48
N LYS A 11 -16.34 -19.02 -9.68
CA LYS A 11 -17.55 -18.39 -10.24
C LYS A 11 -17.96 -19.04 -11.55
N LEU A 12 -19.27 -19.04 -11.80
CA LEU A 12 -19.87 -19.56 -13.02
C LEU A 12 -19.53 -18.65 -14.20
N VAL A 13 -19.05 -19.21 -15.29
CA VAL A 13 -18.83 -18.52 -16.57
C VAL A 13 -20.01 -18.81 -17.51
N SER A 14 -20.31 -20.09 -17.72
CA SER A 14 -21.42 -20.54 -18.55
C SER A 14 -21.87 -21.94 -18.15
N SER A 15 -23.10 -22.29 -18.53
CA SER A 15 -23.65 -23.62 -18.33
C SER A 15 -24.70 -23.88 -19.43
N ASP A 16 -24.70 -25.10 -19.96
CA ASP A 16 -25.79 -25.62 -20.76
C ASP A 16 -26.88 -26.28 -19.89
N TYR A 17 -26.65 -26.42 -18.58
CA TYR A 17 -27.63 -26.79 -17.60
C TYR A 17 -28.39 -25.54 -17.09
N GLU A 18 -29.73 -25.55 -17.24
CA GLU A 18 -30.59 -24.48 -16.70
C GLU A 18 -30.96 -24.81 -15.24
N PHE A 19 -30.42 -24.03 -14.28
CA PHE A 19 -30.67 -24.24 -12.85
C PHE A 19 -32.16 -23.99 -12.51
N GLY A 20 -32.77 -24.93 -11.76
CA GLY A 20 -34.15 -24.88 -11.38
C GLY A 20 -35.14 -25.44 -12.42
N LYS A 21 -34.65 -25.97 -13.53
CA LYS A 21 -35.43 -26.68 -14.52
C LYS A 21 -35.39 -28.20 -14.25
N ASP A 22 -36.55 -28.86 -14.44
CA ASP A 22 -36.63 -30.30 -14.37
C ASP A 22 -36.06 -30.94 -15.66
N TYR A 23 -35.19 -31.93 -15.50
CA TYR A 23 -34.63 -32.71 -16.59
C TYR A 23 -35.03 -34.18 -16.41
N TYR A 24 -35.43 -34.79 -17.52
CA TYR A 24 -35.79 -36.20 -17.56
C TYR A 24 -34.71 -36.98 -18.30
N TYR A 25 -34.37 -38.13 -17.79
CA TYR A 25 -33.40 -39.05 -18.44
C TYR A 25 -33.85 -39.38 -19.87
N SER A 26 -32.94 -39.22 -20.82
CA SER A 26 -33.16 -39.56 -22.24
C SER A 26 -32.49 -40.85 -22.58
N ALA A 27 -33.09 -41.67 -23.46
CA ALA A 27 -32.44 -42.82 -24.06
C ALA A 27 -31.28 -42.40 -24.96
N ASP A 28 -31.20 -41.19 -25.43
CA ASP A 28 -30.08 -40.57 -26.10
C ASP A 28 -29.08 -40.06 -25.03
N GLU A 29 -27.98 -40.78 -24.85
CA GLU A 29 -26.97 -40.48 -23.84
C GLU A 29 -26.38 -39.07 -23.98
N ALA A 30 -26.28 -38.55 -25.21
CA ALA A 30 -25.75 -37.19 -25.44
C ALA A 30 -26.61 -36.10 -24.80
N LYS A 31 -27.91 -36.33 -24.58
CA LYS A 31 -28.85 -35.42 -23.95
C LYS A 31 -28.80 -35.43 -22.42
N ASN A 32 -28.05 -36.33 -21.84
CA ASN A 32 -27.89 -36.48 -20.39
C ASN A 32 -26.58 -35.83 -19.88
N ASN A 33 -25.80 -35.26 -20.77
CA ASN A 33 -24.52 -34.62 -20.45
C ASN A 33 -24.68 -33.09 -20.44
N PHE A 34 -24.23 -32.48 -19.38
CA PHE A 34 -24.22 -31.03 -19.24
C PHE A 34 -22.83 -30.54 -18.91
N THR A 35 -22.44 -29.39 -19.48
CA THR A 35 -21.15 -28.77 -19.24
C THR A 35 -21.33 -27.49 -18.45
N ILE A 36 -20.62 -27.37 -17.35
CA ILE A 36 -20.56 -26.17 -16.53
C ILE A 36 -19.14 -25.64 -16.58
N HIS A 37 -18.96 -24.43 -17.09
CA HIS A 37 -17.69 -23.74 -17.14
C HIS A 37 -17.53 -22.85 -15.92
N LEU A 38 -16.46 -23.08 -15.17
CA LEU A 38 -16.11 -22.32 -13.98
C LEU A 38 -14.77 -21.62 -14.21
N THR A 39 -14.60 -20.47 -13.59
CA THR A 39 -13.30 -19.81 -13.46
C THR A 39 -13.04 -19.49 -11.99
N ARG A 40 -11.78 -19.25 -11.63
CA ARG A 40 -11.42 -18.75 -10.30
C ARG A 40 -12.06 -17.38 -10.07
N ASP A 41 -12.61 -17.17 -8.89
CA ASP A 41 -13.10 -15.86 -8.47
C ASP A 41 -11.96 -15.07 -7.81
N LEU A 42 -11.85 -13.79 -8.12
CA LEU A 42 -10.76 -12.93 -7.69
C LEU A 42 -11.29 -11.83 -6.78
N ILE A 43 -10.52 -11.50 -5.76
CA ILE A 43 -10.73 -10.33 -4.91
C ILE A 43 -9.71 -9.27 -5.36
N ILE A 44 -10.23 -8.12 -5.80
CA ILE A 44 -9.40 -6.96 -6.11
C ILE A 44 -9.18 -6.18 -4.83
N ILE A 45 -7.94 -6.04 -4.43
CA ILE A 45 -7.51 -5.20 -3.32
C ILE A 45 -7.24 -3.81 -3.85
N ASP A 46 -8.17 -2.90 -3.56
CA ASP A 46 -8.09 -1.48 -3.91
C ASP A 46 -8.81 -0.68 -2.82
N PRO A 47 -8.11 -0.15 -1.82
CA PRO A 47 -8.73 0.56 -0.70
C PRO A 47 -9.36 1.91 -1.11
N THR A 48 -9.19 2.34 -2.34
CA THR A 48 -9.81 3.56 -2.89
C THR A 48 -11.10 3.29 -3.65
N ASN A 49 -11.36 2.02 -4.02
CA ASN A 49 -12.55 1.62 -4.75
C ASN A 49 -13.65 1.14 -3.79
N PRO A 50 -14.84 1.82 -3.75
CA PRO A 50 -15.95 1.43 -2.90
C PRO A 50 -16.45 -0.01 -3.10
N ASP A 51 -16.25 -0.59 -4.27
CA ASP A 51 -16.65 -1.97 -4.58
C ASP A 51 -15.62 -3.02 -4.13
N SER A 52 -14.45 -2.59 -3.69
CA SER A 52 -13.44 -3.48 -3.16
C SER A 52 -13.71 -3.84 -1.69
N PRO A 53 -13.57 -5.10 -1.27
CA PRO A 53 -13.65 -5.47 0.15
C PRO A 53 -12.55 -4.82 1.01
N ALA A 54 -11.51 -4.26 0.38
CA ALA A 54 -10.44 -3.51 1.03
C ALA A 54 -10.76 -2.00 1.19
N TYR A 55 -11.92 -1.53 0.72
CA TYR A 55 -12.27 -0.11 0.74
C TYR A 55 -12.18 0.49 2.14
N GLY A 56 -11.41 1.57 2.26
CA GLY A 56 -11.21 2.29 3.51
C GLY A 56 -10.43 1.53 4.59
N SER A 57 -9.86 0.36 4.27
CA SER A 57 -9.07 -0.41 5.24
C SER A 57 -7.67 0.19 5.43
N GLU A 58 -7.31 0.43 6.68
CA GLU A 58 -5.97 0.93 7.07
C GLU A 58 -4.87 -0.13 6.88
N ASP A 59 -5.22 -1.41 6.75
CA ASP A 59 -4.25 -2.49 6.50
C ASP A 59 -3.49 -2.33 5.17
N TYR A 60 -4.09 -1.59 4.23
CA TYR A 60 -3.54 -1.32 2.90
C TYR A 60 -3.03 0.12 2.74
N ILE A 61 -2.82 0.80 3.85
CA ILE A 61 -2.33 2.19 3.89
C ILE A 61 -1.13 2.25 4.82
N LYS A 62 -0.05 2.87 4.36
CA LYS A 62 1.14 3.18 5.16
C LYS A 62 1.44 4.65 5.07
N GLU A 63 1.84 5.24 6.18
CA GLU A 63 2.35 6.60 6.24
C GLU A 63 3.80 6.58 6.72
N VAL A 64 4.66 7.23 5.96
CA VAL A 64 6.07 7.41 6.31
C VAL A 64 6.28 8.86 6.68
N ILE A 65 6.76 9.10 7.90
CA ILE A 65 6.83 10.41 8.51
C ILE A 65 8.29 10.75 8.83
N GLN A 66 8.70 11.98 8.44
CA GLN A 66 9.89 12.63 8.97
C GLN A 66 9.46 13.85 9.79
N GLU A 67 9.94 13.96 11.01
CA GLU A 67 9.80 15.13 11.86
C GLU A 67 11.18 15.73 12.17
N ILE A 68 11.34 17.03 11.94
CA ILE A 68 12.55 17.76 12.31
C ILE A 68 12.18 18.64 13.50
N GLN A 69 12.77 18.36 14.65
CA GLN A 69 12.57 19.09 15.90
C GLN A 69 13.72 20.07 16.10
N TYR A 70 13.38 21.30 16.45
CA TYR A 70 14.34 22.36 16.72
C TYR A 70 14.35 22.65 18.21
N VAL A 71 15.48 22.41 18.87
CA VAL A 71 15.61 22.53 20.33
C VAL A 71 16.83 23.36 20.73
N PHE A 72 16.77 23.97 21.88
CA PHE A 72 17.96 24.53 22.54
C PHE A 72 18.76 23.42 23.25
N GLU A 73 20.01 23.71 23.67
CA GLU A 73 20.86 22.75 24.38
C GLU A 73 20.22 22.18 25.66
N ASN A 74 19.35 22.94 26.30
CA ASN A 74 18.60 22.49 27.48
C ASN A 74 17.36 21.61 27.15
N GLY A 75 17.14 21.32 25.87
CA GLY A 75 16.04 20.48 25.39
C GLY A 75 14.72 21.23 25.21
N SER A 76 14.63 22.52 25.53
CA SER A 76 13.42 23.29 25.26
C SER A 76 13.25 23.59 23.78
N THR A 77 12.02 23.78 23.31
CA THR A 77 11.69 24.07 21.91
C THR A 77 12.28 25.40 21.48
N ALA A 78 13.06 25.40 20.39
CA ALA A 78 13.67 26.60 19.81
C ALA A 78 12.83 27.16 18.65
N ALA A 79 12.17 26.30 17.87
CA ALA A 79 11.26 26.67 16.79
C ALA A 79 10.22 25.59 16.58
N GLU A 80 9.17 25.89 15.80
CA GLU A 80 8.15 24.94 15.41
C GLU A 80 8.77 23.80 14.58
N SER A 81 8.39 22.54 14.88
CA SER A 81 8.90 21.38 14.15
C SER A 81 8.41 21.36 12.70
N ASN A 82 9.25 20.86 11.80
CA ASN A 82 8.87 20.59 10.42
C ASN A 82 8.47 19.12 10.30
N LYS A 83 7.25 18.83 9.80
CA LYS A 83 6.75 17.49 9.61
C LYS A 83 6.42 17.27 8.15
N GLN A 84 6.97 16.20 7.58
CA GLN A 84 6.67 15.73 6.24
C GLN A 84 6.07 14.33 6.32
N ASN A 85 5.04 14.06 5.50
CA ASN A 85 4.32 12.79 5.46
C ASN A 85 4.17 12.36 4.01
N ILE A 86 4.44 11.09 3.73
CA ILE A 86 4.18 10.45 2.44
C ILE A 86 3.32 9.23 2.69
N LYS A 87 2.17 9.19 2.02
CA LYS A 87 1.22 8.10 2.11
C LYS A 87 1.43 7.12 0.97
N PHE A 88 1.40 5.82 1.30
CA PHE A 88 1.42 4.71 0.34
C PHE A 88 0.13 3.92 0.45
N THR A 89 -0.42 3.54 -0.70
CA THR A 89 -1.61 2.70 -0.83
C THR A 89 -1.25 1.41 -1.53
N ALA A 90 -1.69 0.28 -0.99
CA ALA A 90 -1.43 -1.05 -1.53
C ALA A 90 -2.56 -1.52 -2.46
N TYR A 91 -2.17 -2.16 -3.54
CA TYR A 91 -3.04 -2.78 -4.54
C TYR A 91 -2.63 -4.23 -4.76
N GLY A 92 -3.57 -5.09 -5.05
CA GLY A 92 -3.28 -6.49 -5.33
C GLY A 92 -4.50 -7.25 -5.80
N VAL A 93 -4.29 -8.53 -6.10
CA VAL A 93 -5.37 -9.46 -6.48
C VAL A 93 -5.19 -10.76 -5.71
N VAL A 94 -6.26 -11.22 -5.07
CA VAL A 94 -6.28 -12.49 -4.34
C VAL A 94 -7.14 -13.50 -5.10
N ASP A 95 -6.61 -14.68 -5.32
CA ASP A 95 -7.36 -15.85 -5.80
C ASP A 95 -8.14 -16.44 -4.62
N LYS A 96 -9.47 -16.40 -4.67
CA LYS A 96 -10.33 -16.95 -3.62
C LYS A 96 -10.14 -18.45 -3.39
N THR A 97 -9.72 -19.19 -4.41
CA THR A 97 -9.54 -20.65 -4.28
C THR A 97 -8.38 -21.03 -3.38
N THR A 98 -7.36 -20.15 -3.30
CA THR A 98 -6.13 -20.41 -2.55
C THR A 98 -5.92 -19.43 -1.40
N GLY A 99 -6.60 -18.28 -1.41
CA GLY A 99 -6.37 -17.17 -0.48
C GLY A 99 -5.03 -16.45 -0.70
N LYS A 100 -4.34 -16.71 -1.81
CA LYS A 100 -3.02 -16.14 -2.11
C LYS A 100 -3.13 -14.99 -3.10
N TYR A 101 -2.18 -14.05 -3.00
CA TYR A 101 -1.98 -13.04 -4.04
C TYR A 101 -1.51 -13.70 -5.33
N VAL A 102 -1.99 -13.19 -6.46
CA VAL A 102 -1.64 -13.69 -7.81
C VAL A 102 -1.25 -12.55 -8.72
N VAL A 103 -0.52 -12.88 -9.79
CA VAL A 103 -0.18 -11.95 -10.87
C VAL A 103 -1.23 -12.07 -11.96
N LEU A 104 -1.70 -10.92 -12.47
CA LEU A 104 -2.55 -10.85 -13.66
C LEU A 104 -1.74 -10.36 -14.86
N ASP A 105 -2.07 -10.86 -16.04
CA ASP A 105 -1.59 -10.34 -17.31
C ASP A 105 -2.36 -9.04 -17.70
N GLU A 106 -2.00 -8.43 -18.82
CA GLU A 106 -2.62 -7.22 -19.36
C GLU A 106 -4.12 -7.37 -19.67
N ASN A 107 -4.61 -8.61 -19.82
CA ASN A 107 -6.02 -8.94 -20.08
C ASN A 107 -6.78 -9.30 -18.79
N GLY A 108 -6.15 -9.18 -17.62
CA GLY A 108 -6.75 -9.49 -16.33
C GLY A 108 -6.88 -10.99 -16.04
N LYS A 109 -6.15 -11.85 -16.75
CA LYS A 109 -6.09 -13.29 -16.48
C LYS A 109 -4.94 -13.63 -15.55
N ILE A 110 -5.14 -14.60 -14.68
CA ILE A 110 -4.08 -15.13 -13.82
C ILE A 110 -2.93 -15.67 -14.69
N VAL A 111 -1.72 -15.16 -14.41
CA VAL A 111 -0.49 -15.72 -15.00
C VAL A 111 -0.17 -17.03 -14.31
N VAL A 112 0.10 -18.06 -15.11
CA VAL A 112 0.43 -19.39 -14.62
C VAL A 112 1.84 -19.82 -15.05
N ASP A 113 2.45 -20.68 -14.27
CA ASP A 113 3.73 -21.31 -14.57
C ASP A 113 3.58 -22.45 -15.62
N GLU A 114 4.68 -23.12 -15.94
CA GLU A 114 4.73 -24.27 -16.86
C GLU A 114 3.86 -25.47 -16.43
N ASN A 115 3.57 -25.57 -15.10
CA ASN A 115 2.72 -26.58 -14.52
C ASN A 115 1.24 -26.13 -14.41
N LYS A 116 0.89 -25.00 -15.04
CA LYS A 116 -0.44 -24.36 -15.00
C LYS A 116 -0.87 -23.95 -13.58
N GLN A 117 0.09 -23.70 -12.68
CA GLN A 117 -0.20 -23.17 -11.36
C GLN A 117 -0.09 -21.65 -11.38
N PRO A 118 -0.99 -20.93 -10.65
CA PRO A 118 -0.92 -19.48 -10.52
C PRO A 118 0.43 -19.02 -9.97
N ILE A 119 1.04 -18.04 -10.63
CA ILE A 119 2.23 -17.36 -10.10
C ILE A 119 1.82 -16.52 -8.91
N GLU A 120 2.48 -16.75 -7.77
CA GLU A 120 2.23 -15.98 -6.54
C GLU A 120 2.66 -14.52 -6.74
N GLY A 121 1.74 -13.61 -6.44
CA GLY A 121 1.94 -12.18 -6.48
C GLY A 121 2.19 -11.60 -5.09
N THR A 122 2.31 -10.28 -5.04
CA THR A 122 2.42 -9.51 -3.79
C THR A 122 1.59 -8.24 -3.92
N LEU A 123 1.41 -7.54 -2.79
CA LEU A 123 0.87 -6.18 -2.82
C LEU A 123 1.85 -5.24 -3.54
N THR A 124 1.30 -4.40 -4.41
CA THR A 124 2.02 -3.29 -5.04
C THR A 124 1.68 -2.00 -4.32
N TRP A 125 2.68 -1.33 -3.74
CA TRP A 125 2.51 -0.08 -3.03
C TRP A 125 2.77 1.11 -3.97
N LYS A 126 1.86 2.08 -3.95
CA LYS A 126 1.97 3.32 -4.71
C LYS A 126 1.93 4.50 -3.77
N ALA A 127 2.90 5.40 -3.92
CA ALA A 127 2.89 6.67 -3.21
C ALA A 127 1.80 7.61 -3.76
N ASP A 128 1.30 8.50 -2.93
CA ASP A 128 0.37 9.58 -3.31
C ASP A 128 1.03 10.70 -4.12
N ILE A 129 2.36 10.66 -4.24
CA ILE A 129 3.17 11.59 -5.05
C ILE A 129 4.05 10.83 -6.04
N THR A 130 4.38 11.46 -7.17
CA THR A 130 5.09 10.83 -8.29
C THR A 130 6.55 10.47 -7.96
N ASP A 131 7.24 11.28 -7.17
CA ASP A 131 8.64 11.08 -6.75
C ASP A 131 8.69 11.12 -5.22
N PRO A 132 8.44 9.96 -4.56
CA PRO A 132 8.33 9.93 -3.12
C PRO A 132 9.68 10.20 -2.45
N LYS A 133 9.80 11.41 -1.90
CA LYS A 133 10.97 11.87 -1.16
C LYS A 133 10.59 12.92 -0.13
N PHE A 134 11.28 12.93 0.99
CA PHE A 134 11.29 14.07 1.85
C PHE A 134 12.10 15.19 1.20
N ALA A 135 11.54 16.39 1.18
CA ALA A 135 12.23 17.57 0.69
C ALA A 135 13.37 17.97 1.65
N GLU A 136 14.37 18.63 1.10
CA GLU A 136 15.36 19.34 1.91
C GLU A 136 14.68 20.44 2.73
N VAL A 137 15.12 20.63 3.97
CA VAL A 137 14.59 21.65 4.88
C VAL A 137 15.73 22.48 5.43
N ILE A 138 15.68 23.78 5.20
CA ILE A 138 16.61 24.75 5.79
C ILE A 138 16.16 25.00 7.22
N SER A 139 17.09 24.90 8.19
CA SER A 139 16.82 25.17 9.59
C SER A 139 16.53 26.63 9.82
N PRO A 140 15.55 27.00 10.67
CA PRO A 140 15.26 28.40 10.99
C PRO A 140 16.49 29.14 11.53
N THR A 141 16.68 30.36 11.09
CA THR A 141 17.72 31.25 11.66
C THR A 141 17.20 31.91 12.92
N LEU A 142 17.89 31.69 14.06
CA LEU A 142 17.52 32.30 15.35
C LEU A 142 18.61 33.31 15.77
N ALA A 143 18.19 34.53 16.06
CA ALA A 143 19.13 35.60 16.48
C ALA A 143 19.86 35.20 17.77
N GLY A 144 21.18 35.27 17.76
CA GLY A 144 22.02 34.92 18.91
C GLY A 144 22.29 33.43 19.09
N TYR A 145 21.88 32.59 18.15
CA TYR A 145 22.07 31.15 18.20
C TYR A 145 22.65 30.59 16.89
N THR A 146 23.35 29.48 16.99
CA THR A 146 23.86 28.71 15.84
C THR A 146 23.28 27.31 15.89
N ALA A 147 22.68 26.85 14.78
CA ALA A 147 22.18 25.50 14.63
C ALA A 147 23.32 24.50 14.33
N ASP A 148 23.31 23.31 14.92
CA ASP A 148 24.24 22.22 14.62
C ASP A 148 24.07 21.69 13.18
N LYS A 149 22.88 21.84 12.62
CA LYS A 149 22.53 21.54 11.23
C LYS A 149 21.82 22.75 10.63
N THR A 150 22.45 23.40 9.69
CA THR A 150 21.85 24.54 8.98
C THR A 150 20.79 24.11 7.97
N TRP A 151 20.77 22.84 7.62
CA TRP A 151 19.80 22.19 6.74
C TRP A 151 19.77 20.69 6.98
N VAL A 152 18.66 20.06 6.63
CA VAL A 152 18.44 18.61 6.62
C VAL A 152 18.21 18.19 5.18
N SER A 153 19.05 17.28 4.69
CA SER A 153 18.97 16.79 3.31
C SER A 153 17.66 16.05 3.04
N GLY A 154 17.13 16.22 1.84
CA GLY A 154 16.09 15.37 1.32
C GLY A 154 16.53 13.90 1.18
N SER A 155 15.57 12.98 1.17
CA SER A 155 15.83 11.56 0.99
C SER A 155 14.67 10.86 0.30
N SER A 156 14.97 9.90 -0.59
CA SER A 156 13.95 9.02 -1.19
C SER A 156 13.25 8.18 -0.13
N VAL A 157 11.98 7.91 -0.35
CA VAL A 157 11.10 7.21 0.58
C VAL A 157 10.40 6.06 -0.15
N THR A 158 10.32 4.91 0.51
CA THR A 158 9.52 3.76 0.09
C THR A 158 8.53 3.39 1.20
N GLU A 159 7.59 2.52 0.91
CA GLU A 159 6.62 2.00 1.90
C GLU A 159 7.28 1.26 3.08
N ASN A 160 8.57 0.91 2.94
CA ASN A 160 9.37 0.24 3.98
C ASN A 160 10.32 1.19 4.70
N THR A 161 10.35 2.48 4.32
CA THR A 161 11.17 3.48 5.01
C THR A 161 10.61 3.70 6.42
N PRO A 162 11.43 3.59 7.48
CA PRO A 162 10.96 3.82 8.84
C PRO A 162 10.68 5.30 9.09
N ASN A 163 9.72 5.58 9.95
CA ASN A 163 9.53 6.93 10.50
C ASN A 163 10.78 7.40 11.22
N LYS A 164 11.11 8.69 11.10
CA LYS A 164 12.31 9.25 11.74
C LYS A 164 12.02 10.61 12.37
N VAL A 165 12.73 10.86 13.47
CA VAL A 165 12.82 12.18 14.11
C VAL A 165 14.27 12.65 13.98
N ILE A 166 14.45 13.87 13.50
CA ILE A 166 15.75 14.53 13.39
C ILE A 166 15.75 15.71 14.36
N VAL A 167 16.72 15.75 15.24
CA VAL A 167 16.88 16.87 16.18
C VAL A 167 17.93 17.81 15.65
N VAL A 168 17.61 19.09 15.60
CA VAL A 168 18.50 20.20 15.30
C VAL A 168 18.67 21.00 16.58
N THR A 169 19.92 21.11 17.06
CA THR A 169 20.22 21.78 18.34
C THR A 169 20.81 23.16 18.11
N TYR A 170 20.26 24.14 18.81
CA TYR A 170 20.70 25.51 18.78
C TYR A 170 21.54 25.86 20.03
N THR A 171 22.79 26.27 19.79
CA THR A 171 23.73 26.71 20.79
C THR A 171 23.82 28.20 20.79
N ALA A 172 23.81 28.81 21.97
CA ALA A 172 23.95 30.27 22.10
C ALA A 172 25.32 30.73 21.60
N ASN A 173 25.35 31.80 20.81
CA ASN A 173 26.59 32.40 20.35
C ASN A 173 27.31 33.09 21.54
N ALA A 174 28.65 33.01 21.55
CA ALA A 174 29.44 33.73 22.57
C ALA A 174 29.16 35.23 22.53
N ALA A 175 28.82 35.81 23.67
CA ALA A 175 28.70 37.25 23.81
C ALA A 175 30.10 37.84 24.05
N ASN A 176 30.55 38.73 23.16
CA ASN A 176 31.73 39.52 23.40
C ASN A 176 31.33 40.75 24.19
N ALA A 177 31.65 40.81 25.47
CA ALA A 177 31.51 42.04 26.30
C ALA A 177 32.87 42.77 26.31
N GLU A 178 32.93 43.95 25.72
CA GLU A 178 34.06 44.89 25.89
C GLU A 178 33.83 45.73 27.13
N ILE A 179 34.69 45.59 28.13
CA ILE A 179 34.66 46.46 29.31
C ILE A 179 35.56 47.68 28.99
N ILE A 180 34.96 48.83 28.76
CA ILE A 180 35.66 50.08 28.58
C ILE A 180 35.80 50.71 29.98
N TYR A 181 37.07 50.93 30.41
CA TYR A 181 37.40 51.60 31.69
C TYR A 181 37.51 53.09 31.50
#